data_4b47cd1d54b31fbad9e99c683afa3242
#
_entry.id   4b47cd1d54b31fbad9e99c683afa3242
#
_cell.length_a   1.000
_cell.length_b   1.000
_cell.length_c   1.000
_cell.angle_alpha   90.00
_cell.angle_beta   90.00
_cell.angle_gamma   90.00
#
_symmetry.space_group_name_H-M   'P 1'
#
loop_
_entity.id
_entity.type
_entity.pdbx_description
1 polymer ?
#
loop_
_entity_poly.entity_id
_entity_poly.type
_entity_poly.pdbx_seq_one_letter_code
_entity_poly.pdbx_strand_id
1 'polypeptide(L)'
;MSETEAVSEEEVKETVSETSSEAPTEAVKETTKPSKEAAAQTSQEASTQTNKSAEEKWGIAHIYSSYNNTIIHITDLTGAETAAISSGGHHVTADRYESSPFAAMKAANTVVEAAKTKGFTALHIKVRAVGGVGSRVPGPGAQAAIRALARGGFKIGRIDDVTPIPHDTTRKKGGKRGRRV
;
A
#
# COMPACT_ATOMS: atom_id res chain seq x y z
N MET A 1 -0.43 59.61 19.14
CA MET A 1 -1.47 59.84 18.12
C MET A 1 -1.73 58.44 17.54
N SER A 2 -2.60 57.66 18.13
CA SER A 2 -4.06 57.60 17.92
C SER A 2 -4.31 56.86 16.61
N GLU A 3 -5.05 55.80 16.48
CA GLU A 3 -6.24 55.18 17.09
C GLU A 3 -6.42 53.87 16.40
N THR A 4 -6.56 52.73 17.11
CA THR A 4 -7.83 52.02 17.32
C THR A 4 -8.73 51.86 16.09
N GLU A 5 -8.97 50.61 15.72
CA GLU A 5 -10.33 50.13 15.56
C GLU A 5 -10.40 48.60 15.59
N ALA A 6 -10.99 48.16 16.65
CA ALA A 6 -11.57 46.84 16.83
C ALA A 6 -13.03 46.91 16.37
N VAL A 7 -13.41 46.01 15.51
CA VAL A 7 -14.84 45.66 15.19
C VAL A 7 -14.79 44.23 14.76
N SER A 8 -15.48 43.29 15.20
CA SER A 8 -16.50 42.95 16.17
C SER A 8 -16.79 41.46 15.91
N GLU A 9 -16.68 40.70 16.94
CA GLU A 9 -17.35 39.41 17.07
C GLU A 9 -18.84 39.75 17.13
N GLU A 10 -19.65 39.11 16.29
CA GLU A 10 -20.97 38.66 16.62
C GLU A 10 -21.68 38.03 15.40
N GLU A 11 -22.46 37.03 15.74
CA GLU A 11 -23.51 36.37 14.95
C GLU A 11 -23.12 35.37 13.89
N VAL A 12 -23.15 34.11 14.28
CA VAL A 12 -24.21 33.20 13.85
C VAL A 12 -24.34 32.05 14.88
N LYS A 13 -25.18 32.29 15.85
CA LYS A 13 -25.92 31.24 16.57
C LYS A 13 -27.30 31.15 15.92
N GLU A 14 -27.82 29.93 15.98
CA GLU A 14 -29.24 29.56 15.71
C GLU A 14 -29.58 29.19 14.28
N THR A 15 -29.68 27.88 14.05
CA THR A 15 -30.99 27.23 13.91
C THR A 15 -30.87 25.74 14.13
N VAL A 16 -31.17 25.33 15.34
CA VAL A 16 -31.63 23.98 15.70
C VAL A 16 -33.15 24.09 15.81
N SER A 17 -33.88 23.30 15.09
CA SER A 17 -35.23 22.80 15.41
C SER A 17 -35.52 21.67 14.43
N GLU A 18 -35.54 20.42 14.92
CA GLU A 18 -36.70 19.69 15.41
C GLU A 18 -37.72 19.41 14.32
N THR A 19 -37.84 18.15 13.99
CA THR A 19 -39.12 17.44 13.98
C THR A 19 -38.85 15.94 13.92
N SER A 20 -39.02 15.31 14.93
CA SER A 20 -39.59 14.14 15.56
C SER A 20 -40.80 13.54 14.85
N SER A 21 -40.88 12.21 15.04
CA SER A 21 -42.06 11.31 15.06
C SER A 21 -42.70 11.00 13.70
N GLU A 22 -43.00 9.79 13.34
CA GLU A 22 -43.71 8.71 14.01
C GLU A 22 -43.67 7.45 13.16
N ALA A 23 -43.51 6.31 13.78
CA ALA A 23 -43.98 5.02 13.26
C ALA A 23 -45.44 4.84 13.67
N PRO A 24 -46.27 4.04 12.98
CA PRO A 24 -46.57 2.74 13.52
C PRO A 24 -46.80 1.59 12.49
N THR A 25 -46.35 0.44 12.90
CA THR A 25 -46.97 -0.88 13.15
C THR A 25 -48.22 -1.32 12.38
N GLU A 26 -48.19 -2.63 12.17
CA GLU A 26 -49.28 -3.64 12.01
C GLU A 26 -49.78 -3.89 10.58
N ALA A 27 -50.06 -5.07 10.15
CA ALA A 27 -50.10 -6.42 10.69
C ALA A 27 -50.53 -7.39 9.55
N VAL A 28 -49.95 -8.57 9.57
CA VAL A 28 -50.61 -9.87 9.64
C VAL A 28 -51.44 -10.41 8.46
N LYS A 29 -51.13 -11.64 8.15
CA LYS A 29 -51.87 -12.83 7.68
C LYS A 29 -51.62 -13.22 6.25
N GLU A 30 -51.05 -14.35 6.06
CA GLU A 30 -51.32 -15.76 6.30
C GLU A 30 -52.02 -16.44 5.10
N THR A 31 -51.44 -17.63 4.84
CA THR A 31 -52.01 -18.78 4.14
C THR A 31 -52.01 -18.75 2.61
N THR A 32 -51.50 -19.71 1.89
CA THR A 32 -51.64 -21.18 1.95
C THR A 32 -50.72 -21.83 0.91
N LYS A 33 -50.14 -22.95 1.26
CA LYS A 33 -49.74 -24.09 0.37
C LYS A 33 -51.01 -24.87 0.05
N PRO A 34 -51.01 -25.91 -0.83
CA PRO A 34 -50.00 -26.60 -1.60
C PRO A 34 -50.42 -27.04 -3.02
N SER A 35 -49.55 -27.66 -3.75
CA SER A 35 -49.69 -28.96 -4.50
C SER A 35 -48.95 -28.95 -5.82
N LYS A 36 -47.97 -29.78 -5.89
CA LYS A 36 -47.87 -31.11 -6.55
C LYS A 36 -47.63 -31.10 -8.05
N GLU A 37 -46.45 -31.66 -8.34
CA GLU A 37 -46.09 -32.58 -9.42
C GLU A 37 -46.26 -32.14 -10.87
N ALA A 38 -45.13 -31.99 -11.55
CA ALA A 38 -44.83 -32.83 -12.71
C ALA A 38 -43.36 -32.79 -13.09
N ALA A 39 -42.78 -33.93 -13.20
CA ALA A 39 -41.46 -34.25 -13.66
C ALA A 39 -41.17 -33.71 -15.07
N ALA A 40 -39.96 -33.19 -15.26
CA ALA A 40 -39.24 -33.40 -16.52
C ALA A 40 -37.76 -33.22 -16.24
N GLN A 41 -37.05 -34.28 -16.39
CA GLN A 41 -35.61 -34.43 -16.48
C GLN A 41 -35.06 -33.46 -17.53
N THR A 42 -34.11 -32.62 -17.15
CA THR A 42 -33.15 -32.13 -18.11
C THR A 42 -31.82 -31.96 -17.39
N SER A 43 -30.96 -32.91 -17.70
CA SER A 43 -29.50 -32.89 -17.72
C SER A 43 -28.81 -31.88 -16.77
N GLN A 44 -28.32 -32.46 -15.70
CA GLN A 44 -27.20 -31.97 -14.94
C GLN A 44 -25.97 -31.84 -15.86
N GLU A 45 -25.74 -30.69 -16.43
CA GLU A 45 -24.40 -30.29 -16.77
C GLU A 45 -23.79 -29.76 -15.47
N ALA A 46 -23.19 -30.69 -14.75
CA ALA A 46 -22.21 -30.40 -13.75
C ALA A 46 -21.09 -29.63 -14.45
N SER A 47 -21.17 -28.32 -14.39
CA SER A 47 -19.98 -27.47 -14.57
C SER A 47 -19.01 -27.86 -13.47
N THR A 48 -18.19 -28.83 -13.74
CA THR A 48 -16.93 -29.06 -13.09
C THR A 48 -16.13 -27.75 -13.29
N GLN A 49 -16.34 -26.79 -12.42
CA GLN A 49 -15.34 -25.78 -12.15
C GLN A 49 -14.16 -26.57 -11.62
N THR A 50 -13.33 -27.04 -12.55
CA THR A 50 -11.95 -27.33 -12.24
C THR A 50 -11.43 -26.07 -11.57
N ASN A 51 -11.34 -26.11 -10.23
CA ASN A 51 -10.44 -25.27 -9.47
C ASN A 51 -9.04 -25.55 -10.05
N LYS A 52 -8.74 -24.86 -11.16
CA LYS A 52 -7.38 -24.60 -11.55
C LYS A 52 -6.83 -23.89 -10.33
N SER A 53 -6.12 -24.60 -9.47
CA SER A 53 -5.25 -24.02 -8.47
C SER A 53 -4.42 -23.02 -9.25
N ALA A 54 -4.77 -21.76 -9.16
CA ALA A 54 -4.07 -20.70 -9.87
C ALA A 54 -2.63 -20.82 -9.39
N GLU A 55 -1.74 -21.26 -10.27
CA GLU A 55 -0.34 -21.42 -9.93
C GLU A 55 0.13 -20.10 -9.34
N GLU A 56 0.46 -20.11 -8.05
CA GLU A 56 0.90 -18.92 -7.35
C GLU A 56 2.20 -18.47 -7.98
N LYS A 57 2.15 -17.38 -8.76
CA LYS A 57 3.36 -16.79 -9.33
C LYS A 57 4.07 -15.97 -8.27
N TRP A 58 5.20 -16.48 -7.81
CA TRP A 58 6.05 -15.84 -6.81
C TRP A 58 7.04 -14.88 -7.46
N GLY A 59 7.30 -13.77 -6.79
CA GLY A 59 8.33 -12.81 -7.15
C GLY A 59 9.10 -12.29 -5.94
N ILE A 60 10.13 -11.49 -6.20
CA ILE A 60 10.92 -10.81 -5.19
C ILE A 60 10.71 -9.30 -5.32
N ALA A 61 10.27 -8.67 -4.23
CA ALA A 61 10.19 -7.23 -4.12
C ALA A 61 11.44 -6.68 -3.43
N HIS A 62 12.29 -6.01 -4.18
CA HIS A 62 13.47 -5.32 -3.68
C HIS A 62 13.08 -3.89 -3.31
N ILE A 63 13.21 -3.52 -2.04
CA ILE A 63 12.94 -2.19 -1.53
C ILE A 63 14.27 -1.58 -1.10
N TYR A 64 14.78 -0.64 -1.90
CA TYR A 64 15.90 0.21 -1.50
C TYR A 64 15.34 1.50 -0.90
N SER A 65 15.68 1.78 0.35
CA SER A 65 15.22 2.98 1.02
C SER A 65 16.38 3.71 1.68
N SER A 66 16.57 4.93 1.26
CA SER A 66 17.51 5.90 1.83
C SER A 66 16.75 7.08 2.45
N TYR A 67 17.47 8.00 3.07
CA TYR A 67 16.87 9.25 3.55
C TYR A 67 16.56 10.27 2.43
N ASN A 68 16.99 9.97 1.19
CA ASN A 68 16.75 10.85 0.04
C ASN A 68 15.70 10.27 -0.92
N ASN A 69 15.62 8.96 -1.11
CA ASN A 69 14.66 8.34 -2.02
C ASN A 69 14.31 6.92 -1.58
N THR A 70 13.16 6.41 -2.07
CA THR A 70 12.75 5.02 -1.93
C THR A 70 12.48 4.45 -3.31
N ILE A 71 13.11 3.32 -3.65
CA ILE A 71 12.96 2.62 -4.93
C ILE A 71 12.37 1.24 -4.65
N ILE A 72 11.35 0.87 -5.39
CA ILE A 72 10.68 -0.43 -5.28
C ILE A 72 10.79 -1.12 -6.65
N HIS A 73 11.32 -2.33 -6.65
CA HIS A 73 11.57 -3.11 -7.83
C HIS A 73 11.10 -4.54 -7.63
N ILE A 74 10.18 -5.01 -8.44
CA ILE A 74 9.71 -6.40 -8.42
C ILE A 74 10.34 -7.17 -9.56
N THR A 75 10.88 -8.34 -9.23
CA THR A 75 11.49 -9.27 -10.17
C THR A 75 10.93 -10.68 -9.97
N ASP A 76 11.22 -11.56 -10.92
CA ASP A 76 11.04 -13.00 -10.74
C ASP A 76 11.92 -13.54 -9.60
N LEU A 77 11.68 -14.79 -9.21
CA LEU A 77 12.49 -15.48 -8.21
C LEU A 77 13.97 -15.57 -8.58
N THR A 78 14.26 -15.64 -9.87
CA THR A 78 15.64 -15.68 -10.39
C THR A 78 16.30 -14.30 -10.38
N GLY A 79 15.51 -13.21 -10.34
CA GLY A 79 16.00 -11.85 -10.45
C GLY A 79 16.33 -11.41 -11.89
N ALA A 80 16.12 -12.26 -12.88
CA ALA A 80 16.49 -12.00 -14.27
C ALA A 80 15.50 -11.07 -14.97
N GLU A 81 14.20 -11.24 -14.71
CA GLU A 81 13.16 -10.44 -15.34
C GLU A 81 12.61 -9.38 -14.38
N THR A 82 12.55 -8.14 -14.85
CA THR A 82 11.90 -7.04 -14.15
C THR A 82 10.40 -7.04 -14.42
N ALA A 83 9.62 -7.27 -13.38
CA ALA A 83 8.16 -7.17 -13.46
C ALA A 83 7.68 -5.73 -13.39
N ALA A 84 8.11 -4.98 -12.40
CA ALA A 84 7.72 -3.60 -12.19
C ALA A 84 8.79 -2.82 -11.42
N ILE A 85 8.91 -1.54 -11.69
CA ILE A 85 9.79 -0.63 -10.96
C ILE A 85 9.12 0.72 -10.78
N SER A 86 9.27 1.32 -9.62
CA SER A 86 8.88 2.70 -9.35
C SER A 86 9.70 3.29 -8.20
N SER A 87 9.75 4.59 -8.12
CA SER A 87 10.48 5.31 -7.07
C SER A 87 9.69 6.50 -6.54
N GLY A 88 10.09 7.01 -5.38
CA GLY A 88 9.48 8.21 -4.80
C GLY A 88 9.55 9.43 -5.73
N GLY A 89 10.65 9.60 -6.46
CA GLY A 89 10.83 10.70 -7.38
C GLY A 89 9.89 10.70 -8.59
N HIS A 90 9.27 9.56 -8.95
CA HIS A 90 8.23 9.52 -9.99
C HIS A 90 6.91 10.16 -9.53
N HIS A 91 6.67 10.25 -8.23
CA HIS A 91 5.36 10.63 -7.68
C HIS A 91 5.35 11.98 -6.97
N VAL A 92 6.53 12.54 -6.75
CA VAL A 92 6.69 13.81 -6.03
C VAL A 92 7.62 14.72 -6.82
N THR A 93 7.20 15.95 -7.03
CA THR A 93 7.97 16.96 -7.79
C THR A 93 9.09 17.61 -6.99
N ALA A 94 9.00 17.56 -5.65
CA ALA A 94 10.01 18.16 -4.78
C ALA A 94 10.97 17.09 -4.25
N ASP A 95 12.23 17.18 -4.59
CA ASP A 95 13.31 16.22 -4.26
C ASP A 95 13.37 15.88 -2.77
N ARG A 96 13.12 16.86 -1.90
CA ARG A 96 13.13 16.67 -0.44
C ARG A 96 12.06 15.70 0.08
N TYR A 97 11.00 15.44 -0.69
CA TYR A 97 9.90 14.56 -0.31
C TYR A 97 9.95 13.19 -0.95
N GLU A 98 10.95 12.89 -1.79
CA GLU A 98 11.09 11.58 -2.44
C GLU A 98 11.24 10.42 -1.46
N SER A 99 11.84 10.64 -0.30
CA SER A 99 11.99 9.64 0.76
C SER A 99 10.80 9.55 1.70
N SER A 100 9.78 10.39 1.50
CA SER A 100 8.62 10.43 2.40
C SER A 100 7.82 9.14 2.35
N PRO A 101 7.15 8.77 3.46
CA PRO A 101 6.25 7.62 3.48
C PRO A 101 5.13 7.71 2.46
N PHE A 102 4.67 8.93 2.16
CA PHE A 102 3.63 9.18 1.16
C PHE A 102 4.11 8.85 -0.27
N ALA A 103 5.29 9.32 -0.66
CA ALA A 103 5.89 9.02 -1.96
C ALA A 103 6.12 7.52 -2.13
N ALA A 104 6.65 6.86 -1.08
CA ALA A 104 6.87 5.43 -1.07
C ALA A 104 5.57 4.62 -1.20
N MET A 105 4.49 5.07 -0.58
CA MET A 105 3.18 4.42 -0.70
C MET A 105 2.61 4.55 -2.11
N LYS A 106 2.71 5.74 -2.74
CA LYS A 106 2.31 5.94 -4.13
C LYS A 106 3.12 5.07 -5.09
N ALA A 107 4.45 5.06 -4.94
CA ALA A 107 5.34 4.20 -5.73
C ALA A 107 4.97 2.72 -5.59
N ALA A 108 4.66 2.26 -4.37
CA ALA A 108 4.24 0.89 -4.13
C ALA A 108 2.92 0.56 -4.84
N ASN A 109 1.92 1.45 -4.81
CA ASN A 109 0.65 1.22 -5.48
C ASN A 109 0.82 1.06 -7.00
N THR A 110 1.62 1.90 -7.64
CA THR A 110 1.93 1.78 -9.08
C THR A 110 2.60 0.44 -9.39
N VAL A 111 3.54 0.01 -8.54
CA VAL A 111 4.22 -1.28 -8.70
C VAL A 111 3.25 -2.44 -8.48
N VAL A 112 2.31 -2.33 -7.55
CA VAL A 112 1.25 -3.33 -7.29
C VAL A 112 0.40 -3.53 -8.54
N GLU A 113 -0.06 -2.46 -9.16
CA GLU A 113 -0.88 -2.52 -10.36
C GLU A 113 -0.12 -3.19 -11.52
N ALA A 114 1.11 -2.75 -11.77
CA ALA A 114 1.94 -3.31 -12.83
C ALA A 114 2.33 -4.79 -12.59
N ALA A 115 2.56 -5.20 -11.36
CA ALA A 115 2.87 -6.59 -11.03
C ALA A 115 1.64 -7.50 -11.14
N LYS A 116 0.47 -7.01 -10.76
CA LYS A 116 -0.79 -7.76 -10.91
C LYS A 116 -1.15 -8.00 -12.37
N THR A 117 -0.94 -7.03 -13.25
CA THR A 117 -1.15 -7.23 -14.70
C THR A 117 -0.24 -8.30 -15.29
N LYS A 118 0.95 -8.51 -14.70
CA LYS A 118 1.87 -9.61 -15.06
C LYS A 118 1.57 -10.93 -14.35
N GLY A 119 0.49 -11.00 -13.54
CA GLY A 119 0.01 -12.20 -12.90
C GLY A 119 0.76 -12.61 -11.62
N PHE A 120 1.55 -11.74 -11.03
CA PHE A 120 2.17 -12.03 -9.73
C PHE A 120 1.10 -12.06 -8.62
N THR A 121 1.15 -13.10 -7.78
CA THR A 121 0.21 -13.30 -6.66
C THR A 121 0.89 -13.27 -5.30
N ALA A 122 2.17 -13.63 -5.25
CA ALA A 122 2.94 -13.75 -4.02
C ALA A 122 4.32 -13.09 -4.13
N LEU A 123 4.81 -12.51 -3.04
CA LEU A 123 6.06 -11.77 -3.01
C LEU A 123 6.91 -12.13 -1.78
N HIS A 124 8.21 -12.31 -1.99
CA HIS A 124 9.22 -12.20 -0.95
C HIS A 124 9.76 -10.77 -0.94
N ILE A 125 9.86 -10.16 0.22
CA ILE A 125 10.32 -8.78 0.35
C ILE A 125 11.77 -8.75 0.84
N LYS A 126 12.63 -8.07 0.10
CA LYS A 126 14.02 -7.81 0.48
C LYS A 126 14.21 -6.31 0.68
N VAL A 127 14.39 -5.90 1.92
CA VAL A 127 14.64 -4.49 2.26
C VAL A 127 16.13 -4.23 2.32
N ARG A 128 16.57 -3.13 1.75
CA ARG A 128 17.95 -2.71 1.75
C ARG A 128 18.06 -1.23 2.11
N ALA A 129 18.90 -0.93 3.09
CA ALA A 129 19.40 0.43 3.35
C ALA A 129 20.64 0.72 2.49
N VAL A 130 21.19 1.92 2.65
CA VAL A 130 22.42 2.32 1.95
C VAL A 130 23.58 1.35 2.30
N GLY A 131 23.73 1.03 3.56
CA GLY A 131 24.78 0.12 4.04
C GLY A 131 26.20 0.66 3.89
N GLY A 132 27.17 -0.22 4.00
CA GLY A 132 28.59 0.14 3.90
C GLY A 132 29.00 1.16 4.96
N VAL A 133 29.59 2.25 4.50
CA VAL A 133 29.97 3.39 5.34
C VAL A 133 28.80 4.31 5.68
N GLY A 134 27.66 4.15 4.95
CA GLY A 134 26.46 4.95 5.13
C GLY A 134 25.54 4.45 6.24
N SER A 135 24.26 4.76 6.11
CA SER A 135 23.24 4.32 7.07
C SER A 135 22.96 2.83 6.94
N ARG A 136 22.95 2.14 8.07
CA ARG A 136 22.52 0.73 8.15
C ARG A 136 21.01 0.58 8.35
N VAL A 137 20.35 1.68 8.72
CA VAL A 137 18.89 1.70 8.94
C VAL A 137 18.21 2.15 7.65
N PRO A 138 17.18 1.42 7.19
CA PRO A 138 16.37 1.82 6.06
C PRO A 138 15.70 3.19 6.29
N GLY A 139 15.46 3.93 5.22
CA GLY A 139 14.79 5.23 5.28
C GLY A 139 13.31 5.13 5.66
N PRO A 140 12.66 6.28 5.88
CA PRO A 140 11.27 6.34 6.38
C PRO A 140 10.25 5.74 5.42
N GLY A 141 10.57 5.65 4.12
CA GLY A 141 9.69 5.06 3.11
C GLY A 141 9.59 3.53 3.15
N ALA A 142 10.58 2.83 3.74
CA ALA A 142 10.63 1.37 3.70
C ALA A 142 9.40 0.71 4.30
N GLN A 143 9.03 1.10 5.51
CA GLN A 143 7.86 0.54 6.20
C GLN A 143 6.54 0.86 5.48
N ALA A 144 6.42 2.07 4.94
CA ALA A 144 5.25 2.48 4.19
C ALA A 144 5.10 1.64 2.91
N ALA A 145 6.20 1.38 2.20
CA ALA A 145 6.23 0.52 1.02
C ALA A 145 5.81 -0.92 1.34
N ILE A 146 6.34 -1.53 2.41
CA ILE A 146 5.96 -2.89 2.84
C ILE A 146 4.46 -2.96 3.13
N ARG A 147 3.94 -2.00 3.90
CA ARG A 147 2.50 -1.94 4.22
C ARG A 147 1.63 -1.76 2.98
N ALA A 148 2.07 -0.96 2.02
CA ALA A 148 1.34 -0.73 0.78
C ALA A 148 1.33 -1.99 -0.10
N LEU A 149 2.45 -2.72 -0.21
CA LEU A 149 2.50 -4.01 -0.91
C LEU A 149 1.58 -5.05 -0.28
N ALA A 150 1.55 -5.14 1.06
CA ALA A 150 0.63 -6.03 1.77
C ALA A 150 -0.84 -5.65 1.53
N ARG A 151 -1.17 -4.35 1.59
CA ARG A 151 -2.53 -3.86 1.26
C ARG A 151 -2.88 -4.08 -0.21
N GLY A 152 -1.91 -4.14 -1.07
CA GLY A 152 -2.08 -4.47 -2.48
C GLY A 152 -2.63 -5.86 -2.74
N GLY A 153 -2.76 -6.71 -1.72
CA GLY A 153 -3.36 -8.05 -1.82
C GLY A 153 -2.39 -9.13 -2.30
N PHE A 154 -1.08 -8.88 -2.26
CA PHE A 154 -0.09 -9.94 -2.46
C PHE A 154 0.03 -10.81 -1.21
N LYS A 155 0.20 -12.10 -1.42
CA LYS A 155 0.62 -13.02 -0.37
C LYS A 155 2.09 -12.74 -0.03
N ILE A 156 2.37 -12.26 1.18
CA ILE A 156 3.72 -11.99 1.63
C ILE A 156 4.32 -13.27 2.19
N GLY A 157 5.44 -13.70 1.61
CA GLY A 157 6.21 -14.83 2.09
C GLY A 157 7.08 -14.41 3.27
N ARG A 158 8.36 -14.14 3.00
CA ARG A 158 9.30 -13.67 4.01
C ARG A 158 9.73 -12.23 3.75
N ILE A 159 10.16 -11.57 4.81
CA ILE A 159 10.71 -10.22 4.77
C ILE A 159 12.13 -10.30 5.32
N ASP A 160 13.10 -10.03 4.45
CA ASP A 160 14.52 -10.10 4.77
C ASP A 160 15.14 -8.70 4.74
N ASP A 161 16.05 -8.43 5.67
CA ASP A 161 16.95 -7.28 5.58
C ASP A 161 18.25 -7.71 4.90
N VAL A 162 18.50 -7.16 3.72
CA VAL A 162 19.67 -7.45 2.89
C VAL A 162 20.64 -6.27 2.82
N THR A 163 20.64 -5.43 3.83
CA THR A 163 21.57 -4.29 3.90
C THR A 163 23.00 -4.76 3.96
N PRO A 164 23.90 -4.30 3.07
CA PRO A 164 25.29 -4.70 3.06
C PRO A 164 26.01 -4.13 4.28
N ILE A 165 26.42 -5.01 5.18
CA ILE A 165 27.20 -4.65 6.37
C ILE A 165 28.62 -5.18 6.16
N PRO A 166 29.62 -4.30 5.97
CA PRO A 166 31.01 -4.73 5.79
C PRO A 166 31.57 -5.28 7.10
N HIS A 167 32.46 -6.27 6.99
CA HIS A 167 33.20 -6.83 8.12
C HIS A 167 34.16 -5.82 8.72
N ASP A 168 34.81 -5.04 7.86
CA ASP A 168 35.62 -3.89 8.23
C ASP A 168 35.13 -2.66 7.48
N THR A 169 35.19 -1.51 8.14
CA THR A 169 34.68 -0.27 7.57
C THR A 169 35.83 0.64 7.16
N THR A 170 35.78 1.12 5.94
CA THR A 170 36.62 2.23 5.53
C THR A 170 36.25 3.49 6.32
N ARG A 171 37.19 4.42 6.41
CA ARG A 171 36.95 5.71 7.08
C ARG A 171 35.78 6.43 6.43
N LYS A 172 34.86 6.95 7.24
CA LYS A 172 33.75 7.75 6.76
C LYS A 172 34.25 8.99 5.99
N LYS A 173 33.49 9.38 4.95
CA LYS A 173 33.73 10.60 4.19
C LYS A 173 33.69 11.81 5.13
N GLY A 174 34.64 12.72 4.97
CA GLY A 174 34.82 13.90 5.83
C GLY A 174 36.13 13.82 6.61
N GLY A 175 36.82 14.94 6.74
CA GLY A 175 38.09 15.03 7.46
C GLY A 175 37.91 15.02 8.99
N LYS A 176 39.03 15.10 9.73
CA LYS A 176 39.05 15.19 11.20
C LYS A 176 38.21 16.35 11.74
N ARG A 177 38.11 17.44 10.97
CA ARG A 177 37.35 18.65 11.35
C ARG A 177 35.93 18.72 10.79
N GLY A 178 35.47 17.66 10.10
CA GLY A 178 34.20 17.65 9.44
C GLY A 178 34.13 18.61 8.24
N ARG A 179 32.94 18.68 7.63
CA ARG A 179 32.63 19.65 6.59
C ARG A 179 32.26 20.97 7.28
N ARG A 180 33.03 22.01 7.06
CA ARG A 180 32.56 23.36 7.37
C ARG A 180 31.44 23.70 6.42
N VAL A 181 30.25 23.95 6.96
CA VAL A 181 29.10 24.50 6.25
C VAL A 181 29.26 25.98 6.22
#